data_9a78c633631e7f53823796b27845550f
#
_entry.id   9a78c633631e7f53823796b27845550f
#
_cell.length_a   1.000
_cell.length_b   1.000
_cell.length_c   1.000
_cell.angle_alpha   90.00
_cell.angle_beta   90.00
_cell.angle_gamma   90.00
#
_symmetry.space_group_name_H-M   'P 1'
#
loop_
_entity.id
_entity.type
_entity.pdbx_description
1 polymer ?
#
loop_
_entity_poly.entity_id
_entity_poly.type
_entity_poly.pdbx_seq_one_letter_code
_entity_poly.pdbx_strand_id
1 'polypeptide(L)'
;MKIHEYQGKEILRNFGVPVPRGIPAFTVQEAVEAAQKLGGPVWVVKAQIHAGGRGKGGGVKVAKSIDQVKELSSQILGMQLKTHQTGPEGQKVRRLYIEEGADIKKEYYASVVTDRASQKVAFIASSEGGMDIEEVAHKKIGRAHV
;
A
#
# COMPACT_ATOMS: atom_id res chain seq x y z
N MET A 1 7.52 15.53 -2.03
CA MET A 1 6.48 15.05 -2.98
C MET A 1 5.74 13.91 -2.34
N LYS A 2 4.43 13.94 -2.36
CA LYS A 2 3.59 12.85 -1.83
C LYS A 2 2.95 12.10 -3.00
N ILE A 3 3.24 10.81 -3.11
CA ILE A 3 2.66 9.92 -4.12
C ILE A 3 1.85 8.81 -3.43
N HIS A 4 0.88 8.24 -4.14
CA HIS A 4 0.15 7.06 -3.68
C HIS A 4 0.93 5.77 -3.97
N GLU A 5 0.57 4.69 -3.30
CA GLU A 5 1.18 3.37 -3.48
C GLU A 5 1.20 2.92 -4.95
N TYR A 6 0.08 3.07 -5.67
CA TYR A 6 0.01 2.64 -7.07
C TYR A 6 0.99 3.41 -7.97
N GLN A 7 1.21 4.71 -7.69
CA GLN A 7 2.19 5.53 -8.41
C GLN A 7 3.63 5.10 -8.10
N GLY A 8 3.92 4.82 -6.82
CA GLY A 8 5.22 4.26 -6.42
C GLY A 8 5.50 2.91 -7.08
N LYS A 9 4.51 2.03 -7.16
CA LYS A 9 4.63 0.73 -7.84
C LYS A 9 4.81 0.88 -9.36
N GLU A 10 4.19 1.86 -9.98
CA GLU A 10 4.41 2.17 -11.38
C GLU A 10 5.86 2.60 -11.64
N ILE A 11 6.40 3.49 -10.81
CA ILE A 11 7.81 3.90 -10.89
C ILE A 11 8.73 2.69 -10.73
N LEU A 12 8.53 1.87 -9.68
CA LEU A 12 9.34 0.68 -9.45
C LEU A 12 9.31 -0.28 -10.64
N ARG A 13 8.13 -0.49 -11.23
CA ARG A 13 7.98 -1.34 -12.42
C ARG A 13 8.74 -0.80 -13.62
N ASN A 14 8.74 0.52 -13.84
CA ASN A 14 9.48 1.18 -14.91
C ASN A 14 11.00 1.01 -14.77
N PHE A 15 11.47 0.81 -13.53
CA PHE A 15 12.87 0.47 -13.24
C PHE A 15 13.15 -1.04 -13.16
N GLY A 16 12.22 -1.89 -13.61
CA GLY A 16 12.39 -3.34 -13.66
C GLY A 16 12.27 -4.05 -12.31
N VAL A 17 11.80 -3.37 -11.26
CA VAL A 17 11.56 -3.99 -9.96
C VAL A 17 10.27 -4.82 -10.02
N PRO A 18 10.31 -6.12 -9.67
CA PRO A 18 9.11 -6.93 -9.59
C PRO A 18 8.13 -6.38 -8.56
N VAL A 19 6.92 -6.09 -8.99
CA VAL A 19 5.81 -5.67 -8.12
C VAL A 19 4.55 -6.44 -8.52
N PRO A 20 3.64 -6.76 -7.58
CA PRO A 20 2.37 -7.38 -7.90
C PRO A 20 1.59 -6.55 -8.93
N ARG A 21 0.87 -7.23 -9.82
CA ARG A 21 0.02 -6.53 -10.79
C ARG A 21 -1.12 -5.84 -10.07
N GLY A 22 -1.44 -4.64 -10.50
CA GLY A 22 -2.54 -3.89 -9.93
C GLY A 22 -2.98 -2.77 -10.85
N ILE A 23 -4.22 -2.31 -10.65
CA ILE A 23 -4.88 -1.28 -11.45
C ILE A 23 -5.57 -0.30 -10.49
N PRO A 24 -5.32 1.03 -10.62
CA PRO A 24 -6.06 2.02 -9.87
C PRO A 24 -7.50 2.11 -10.35
N ALA A 25 -8.43 2.42 -9.43
CA ALA A 25 -9.85 2.59 -9.71
C ALA A 25 -10.40 3.79 -8.93
N PHE A 26 -11.22 4.59 -9.59
CA PHE A 26 -11.81 5.82 -9.04
C PHE A 26 -13.31 5.66 -8.79
N THR A 27 -13.89 4.59 -9.32
CA THR A 27 -15.28 4.18 -9.12
C THR A 27 -15.36 2.69 -8.78
N VAL A 28 -16.48 2.26 -8.22
CA VAL A 28 -16.73 0.84 -7.94
C VAL A 28 -16.75 0.02 -9.23
N GLN A 29 -17.30 0.59 -10.31
CA GLN A 29 -17.33 -0.08 -11.60
C GLN A 29 -15.92 -0.31 -12.15
N GLU A 30 -15.05 0.69 -12.12
CA GLU A 30 -13.63 0.55 -12.49
C GLU A 30 -12.89 -0.48 -11.62
N ALA A 31 -13.23 -0.58 -10.32
CA ALA A 31 -12.64 -1.59 -9.45
C ALA A 31 -13.02 -3.03 -9.87
N VAL A 32 -14.27 -3.24 -10.26
CA VAL A 32 -14.76 -4.52 -10.80
C VAL A 32 -14.05 -4.86 -12.11
N GLU A 33 -13.98 -3.91 -13.04
CA GLU A 33 -13.29 -4.09 -14.32
C GLU A 33 -11.80 -4.38 -14.14
N ALA A 34 -11.16 -3.69 -13.20
CA ALA A 34 -9.77 -3.93 -12.83
C ALA A 34 -9.56 -5.35 -12.31
N ALA A 35 -10.44 -5.83 -11.43
CA ALA A 35 -10.37 -7.20 -10.91
C ALA A 35 -10.57 -8.25 -12.00
N GLN A 36 -11.53 -8.05 -12.90
CA GLN A 36 -11.75 -8.93 -14.06
C GLN A 36 -10.52 -8.98 -14.98
N LYS A 37 -9.92 -7.82 -15.26
CA LYS A 37 -8.71 -7.72 -16.10
C LYS A 37 -7.48 -8.37 -15.47
N LEU A 38 -7.32 -8.26 -14.16
CA LEU A 38 -6.22 -8.92 -13.42
C LEU A 38 -6.36 -10.43 -13.39
N GLY A 39 -7.59 -10.95 -13.41
CA GLY A 39 -7.89 -12.36 -13.19
C GLY A 39 -7.77 -12.75 -11.73
N GLY A 40 -8.45 -13.83 -11.35
CA GLY A 40 -8.48 -14.30 -9.95
C GLY A 40 -7.53 -15.46 -9.66
N PRO A 41 -7.68 -16.12 -8.51
CA PRO A 41 -8.91 -16.16 -7.68
C PRO A 41 -8.93 -15.17 -6.49
N VAL A 42 -7.88 -14.42 -6.23
CA VAL A 42 -7.79 -13.55 -5.05
C VAL A 42 -7.32 -12.15 -5.46
N TRP A 43 -7.97 -11.15 -4.90
CA TRP A 43 -7.62 -9.73 -5.08
C TRP A 43 -7.49 -9.03 -3.73
N VAL A 44 -6.76 -7.93 -3.72
CA VAL A 44 -6.68 -7.04 -2.57
C VAL A 44 -7.21 -5.68 -2.97
N VAL A 45 -8.25 -5.23 -2.27
CA VAL A 45 -8.84 -3.89 -2.43
C VAL A 45 -8.15 -2.95 -1.44
N LYS A 46 -7.43 -1.97 -1.95
CA LYS A 46 -6.55 -1.10 -1.16
C LYS A 46 -6.95 0.36 -1.29
N ALA A 47 -7.37 0.97 -0.20
CA ALA A 47 -7.55 2.43 -0.13
C ALA A 47 -6.24 3.15 -0.47
N GLN A 48 -6.32 4.22 -1.25
CA GLN A 48 -5.18 5.06 -1.57
C GLN A 48 -5.33 6.41 -0.87
N ILE A 49 -4.59 6.57 0.22
CA ILE A 49 -4.42 7.82 0.98
C ILE A 49 -2.94 8.05 1.23
N HIS A 50 -2.58 9.28 1.60
CA HIS A 50 -1.20 9.63 1.94
C HIS A 50 -0.90 9.36 3.43
N ALA A 51 -1.14 8.13 3.87
CA ALA A 51 -0.84 7.66 5.22
C ALA A 51 -0.57 6.15 5.25
N GLY A 52 0.26 5.73 6.18
CA GLY A 52 0.45 4.33 6.54
C GLY A 52 -0.64 3.80 7.47
N GLY A 53 -0.55 2.52 7.88
CA GLY A 53 -1.51 1.90 8.80
C GLY A 53 -2.89 1.62 8.21
N ARG A 54 -3.06 1.70 6.89
CA ARG A 54 -4.34 1.52 6.19
C ARG A 54 -5.00 0.17 6.46
N GLY A 55 -4.20 -0.89 6.62
CA GLY A 55 -4.71 -2.23 6.93
C GLY A 55 -5.44 -2.28 8.28
N LYS A 56 -4.82 -1.73 9.33
CA LYS A 56 -5.44 -1.62 10.67
C LYS A 56 -6.67 -0.73 10.66
N GLY A 57 -6.67 0.34 9.84
CA GLY A 57 -7.81 1.23 9.68
C GLY A 57 -8.97 0.65 8.84
N GLY A 58 -8.84 -0.56 8.33
CA GLY A 58 -9.86 -1.20 7.49
C GLY A 58 -9.83 -0.81 6.01
N GLY A 59 -8.81 -0.06 5.58
CA GLY A 59 -8.64 0.40 4.20
C GLY A 59 -7.96 -0.63 3.26
N VAL A 60 -7.65 -1.82 3.74
CA VAL A 60 -7.08 -2.92 2.94
C VAL A 60 -7.84 -4.20 3.24
N LYS A 61 -8.46 -4.79 2.23
CA LYS A 61 -9.30 -5.99 2.35
C LYS A 61 -9.02 -6.98 1.24
N VAL A 62 -9.05 -8.27 1.57
CA VAL A 62 -8.91 -9.37 0.62
C VAL A 62 -10.29 -9.76 0.09
N ALA A 63 -10.40 -9.91 -1.22
CA ALA A 63 -11.59 -10.39 -1.93
C ALA A 63 -11.28 -11.72 -2.62
N LYS A 64 -12.23 -12.66 -2.56
CA LYS A 64 -12.13 -13.99 -3.17
C LYS A 64 -13.17 -14.20 -4.28
N SER A 65 -13.91 -13.16 -4.64
CA SER A 65 -14.86 -13.15 -5.76
C SER A 65 -15.02 -11.72 -6.27
N ILE A 66 -15.52 -11.58 -7.49
CA ILE A 66 -15.84 -10.27 -8.10
C ILE A 66 -16.92 -9.55 -7.30
N ASP A 67 -17.91 -10.27 -6.77
CA ASP A 67 -18.96 -9.68 -5.94
C ASP A 67 -18.36 -9.08 -4.64
N GLN A 68 -17.41 -9.79 -4.02
CA GLN A 68 -16.67 -9.24 -2.88
C GLN A 68 -15.83 -8.02 -3.25
N VAL A 69 -15.20 -7.98 -4.42
CA VAL A 69 -14.49 -6.78 -4.90
C VAL A 69 -15.46 -5.61 -4.99
N LYS A 70 -16.65 -5.81 -5.58
CA LYS A 70 -17.69 -4.78 -5.69
C LYS A 70 -18.14 -4.28 -4.32
N GLU A 71 -18.47 -5.20 -3.41
CA GLU A 71 -18.91 -4.88 -2.05
C GLU A 71 -17.86 -4.10 -1.27
N LEU A 72 -16.64 -4.61 -1.20
CA LEU A 72 -15.53 -3.98 -0.47
C LEU A 72 -15.14 -2.63 -1.08
N SER A 73 -15.17 -2.50 -2.40
CA SER A 73 -14.94 -1.23 -3.09
C SER A 73 -16.00 -0.20 -2.72
N SER A 74 -17.27 -0.60 -2.63
CA SER A 74 -18.37 0.27 -2.20
C SER A 74 -18.24 0.73 -0.75
N GLN A 75 -17.71 -0.13 0.12
CA GLN A 75 -17.48 0.21 1.53
C GLN A 75 -16.27 1.14 1.73
N ILE A 76 -15.19 0.91 0.98
CA ILE A 76 -13.91 1.60 1.19
C ILE A 76 -13.86 2.93 0.43
N LEU A 77 -14.40 2.99 -0.80
CA LEU A 77 -14.40 4.22 -1.59
C LEU A 77 -15.33 5.25 -0.94
N GLY A 78 -14.80 6.42 -0.66
CA GLY A 78 -15.53 7.49 0.01
C GLY A 78 -15.51 7.46 1.53
N MET A 79 -15.03 6.37 2.15
CA MET A 79 -14.92 6.30 3.62
C MET A 79 -13.92 7.33 4.16
N GLN A 80 -14.12 7.74 5.39
CA GLN A 80 -13.16 8.53 6.15
C GLN A 80 -12.22 7.57 6.89
N LEU A 81 -11.06 7.29 6.28
CA LEU A 81 -10.10 6.33 6.82
C LEU A 81 -9.23 6.98 7.88
N LYS A 82 -9.27 6.42 9.08
CA LYS A 82 -8.46 6.84 10.22
C LYS A 82 -7.31 5.86 10.43
N THR A 83 -6.10 6.40 10.54
CA THR A 83 -4.89 5.65 10.91
C THR A 83 -4.10 6.47 11.92
N HIS A 84 -3.07 5.89 12.51
CA HIS A 84 -2.17 6.62 13.41
C HIS A 84 -1.44 7.80 12.74
N GLN A 85 -1.44 7.87 11.40
CA GLN A 85 -0.76 8.93 10.63
C GLN A 85 -1.72 9.97 10.03
N THR A 86 -3.05 9.79 10.15
CA THR A 86 -4.03 10.70 9.51
C THR A 86 -4.55 11.79 10.42
N GLY A 87 -4.30 11.71 11.72
CA GLY A 87 -5.02 12.52 12.69
C GLY A 87 -6.43 11.99 12.98
N PRO A 88 -7.13 12.59 13.95
CA PRO A 88 -8.44 12.11 14.40
C PRO A 88 -9.55 12.26 13.36
N GLU A 89 -9.43 13.24 12.46
CA GLU A 89 -10.38 13.48 11.36
C GLU A 89 -10.28 12.42 10.25
N GLY A 90 -9.14 11.75 10.12
CA GLY A 90 -8.86 10.79 9.05
C GLY A 90 -8.66 11.45 7.69
N GLN A 91 -8.60 10.62 6.64
CA GLN A 91 -8.54 11.08 5.25
C GLN A 91 -9.62 10.39 4.43
N LYS A 92 -10.31 11.15 3.57
CA LYS A 92 -11.31 10.60 2.65
C LYS A 92 -10.64 9.77 1.57
N VAL A 93 -11.08 8.54 1.42
CA VAL A 93 -10.63 7.63 0.35
C VAL A 93 -11.29 8.04 -0.97
N ARG A 94 -10.50 8.57 -1.90
CA ARG A 94 -10.97 9.07 -3.21
C ARG A 94 -10.65 8.13 -4.36
N ARG A 95 -9.84 7.09 -4.10
CA ARG A 95 -9.40 6.11 -5.09
C ARG A 95 -8.97 4.82 -4.42
N LEU A 96 -9.06 3.76 -5.18
CA LEU A 96 -8.64 2.41 -4.79
C LEU A 96 -7.48 1.95 -5.65
N TYR A 97 -6.78 0.93 -5.19
CA TYR A 97 -5.86 0.13 -5.97
C TYR A 97 -6.28 -1.32 -5.83
N ILE A 98 -6.65 -1.93 -6.96
CA ILE A 98 -7.01 -3.36 -7.00
C ILE A 98 -5.76 -4.11 -7.41
N GLU A 99 -5.29 -5.00 -6.56
CA GLU A 99 -4.04 -5.72 -6.74
C GLU A 99 -4.31 -7.22 -6.71
N GLU A 100 -3.54 -7.99 -7.48
CA GLU A 100 -3.59 -9.46 -7.41
C GLU A 100 -3.14 -9.92 -6.02
N GLY A 101 -3.76 -10.98 -5.52
CA GLY A 101 -3.35 -11.63 -4.28
C GLY A 101 -1.96 -12.26 -4.42
N ALA A 102 -1.17 -12.18 -3.36
CA ALA A 102 0.15 -12.80 -3.28
C ALA A 102 0.23 -13.71 -2.06
N ASP A 103 0.94 -14.83 -2.21
CA ASP A 103 1.31 -15.71 -1.10
C ASP A 103 2.55 -15.14 -0.40
N ILE A 104 2.32 -14.25 0.57
CA ILE A 104 3.38 -13.56 1.30
C ILE A 104 4.02 -14.54 2.29
N LYS A 105 5.27 -14.91 2.04
CA LYS A 105 6.04 -15.79 2.93
C LYS A 105 6.80 -15.03 3.99
N LYS A 106 7.31 -13.85 3.66
CA LYS A 106 8.03 -12.98 4.57
C LYS A 106 7.97 -11.52 4.11
N GLU A 107 7.90 -10.61 5.05
CA GLU A 107 7.94 -9.18 4.81
C GLU A 107 9.24 -8.60 5.35
N TYR A 108 9.84 -7.73 4.55
CA TYR A 108 11.02 -6.95 4.93
C TYR A 108 10.67 -5.47 4.84
N TYR A 109 11.34 -4.68 5.64
CA TYR A 109 11.26 -3.23 5.50
C TYR A 109 12.48 -2.71 4.76
N ALA A 110 12.26 -1.81 3.80
CA ALA A 110 13.33 -1.07 3.15
C ALA A 110 12.85 0.35 2.84
N SER A 111 13.67 1.33 3.14
CA SER A 111 13.43 2.71 2.74
C SER A 111 14.70 3.42 2.34
N VAL A 112 14.55 4.50 1.59
CA VAL A 112 15.63 5.39 1.16
C VAL A 112 15.31 6.80 1.63
N VAL A 113 16.24 7.42 2.34
CA VAL A 113 16.06 8.78 2.86
C VAL A 113 17.29 9.64 2.56
N THR A 114 17.09 10.95 2.43
CA THR A 114 18.20 11.89 2.41
C THR A 114 18.61 12.20 3.83
N ASP A 115 19.82 11.79 4.20
CA ASP A 115 20.42 12.17 5.47
C ASP A 115 21.03 13.58 5.36
N ARG A 116 20.33 14.54 5.95
CA ARG A 116 20.73 15.95 5.88
C ARG A 116 22.02 16.24 6.63
N ALA A 117 22.32 15.49 7.70
CA ALA A 117 23.51 15.69 8.52
C ALA A 117 24.77 15.29 7.76
N SER A 118 24.76 14.14 7.10
CA SER A 118 25.89 13.63 6.30
C SER A 118 25.85 14.08 4.85
N GLN A 119 24.75 14.71 4.38
CA GLN A 119 24.51 15.09 2.98
C GLN A 119 24.58 13.89 2.01
N LYS A 120 24.17 12.73 2.47
CA LYS A 120 24.20 11.47 1.73
C LYS A 120 22.81 10.83 1.63
N VAL A 121 22.66 9.92 0.68
CA VAL A 121 21.52 9.00 0.64
C VAL A 121 21.78 7.89 1.64
N ALA A 122 20.79 7.57 2.45
CA ALA A 122 20.85 6.49 3.42
C ALA A 122 19.76 5.45 3.12
N PHE A 123 20.15 4.20 3.10
CA PHE A 123 19.24 3.06 3.12
C PHE A 123 18.95 2.64 4.57
N ILE A 124 17.68 2.39 4.84
CA ILE A 124 17.22 1.84 6.11
C ILE A 124 16.52 0.52 5.79
N ALA A 125 16.98 -0.56 6.41
CA ALA A 125 16.42 -1.89 6.17
C ALA A 125 16.25 -2.66 7.48
N SER A 126 15.23 -3.53 7.51
CA SER A 126 14.96 -4.45 8.59
C SER A 126 14.51 -5.81 8.06
N SER A 127 14.92 -6.88 8.71
CA SER A 127 14.38 -8.23 8.46
C SER A 127 12.95 -8.40 8.95
N GLU A 128 12.46 -7.45 9.71
CA GLU A 128 11.08 -7.37 10.18
C GLU A 128 10.33 -6.32 9.37
N GLY A 129 9.29 -6.73 8.66
CA GLY A 129 8.40 -5.88 7.89
C GLY A 129 6.96 -5.98 8.39
N GLY A 130 6.04 -5.30 7.73
CA GLY A 130 4.62 -5.35 8.03
C GLY A 130 4.02 -4.02 8.45
N MET A 131 2.89 -4.07 9.17
CA MET A 131 2.08 -2.88 9.44
C MET A 131 2.61 -1.97 10.58
N ASP A 132 3.48 -2.47 11.43
CA ASP A 132 3.96 -1.78 12.65
C ASP A 132 5.42 -1.37 12.55
N ILE A 133 5.73 -0.65 11.48
CA ILE A 133 7.09 -0.18 11.20
C ILE A 133 7.67 0.69 12.32
N GLU A 134 6.85 1.47 13.00
CA GLU A 134 7.26 2.32 14.11
C GLU A 134 7.73 1.49 15.32
N GLU A 135 7.10 0.34 15.58
CA GLU A 135 7.57 -0.59 16.62
C GLU A 135 8.86 -1.32 16.22
N VAL A 136 8.96 -1.67 14.93
CA VAL A 136 10.16 -2.32 14.39
C VAL A 136 11.35 -1.38 14.41
N ALA A 137 11.13 -0.09 14.17
CA ALA A 137 12.15 0.94 14.17
C ALA A 137 12.94 1.03 15.51
N HIS A 138 12.31 0.67 16.60
CA HIS A 138 12.96 0.67 17.93
C HIS A 138 13.77 -0.60 18.23
N LYS A 139 13.61 -1.68 17.47
CA LYS A 139 14.18 -2.99 17.85
C LYS A 139 15.27 -3.54 16.94
N LYS A 140 15.20 -3.34 15.61
CA LYS A 140 16.15 -3.96 14.65
C LYS A 140 16.22 -3.18 13.32
N ILE A 141 16.92 -2.06 13.29
CA ILE A 141 17.17 -1.33 12.04
C ILE A 141 18.66 -1.29 11.73
N GLY A 142 19.03 -1.75 10.52
CA GLY A 142 20.32 -1.47 9.91
C GLY A 142 20.28 -0.20 9.07
N ARG A 143 21.32 0.63 9.17
CA ARG A 143 21.48 1.84 8.37
C ARG A 143 22.79 1.80 7.61
N ALA A 144 22.76 2.04 6.32
CA ALA A 144 23.92 2.16 5.45
C ALA A 144 23.87 3.46 4.67
N HIS A 145 25.00 4.16 4.56
CA HIS A 145 25.16 5.34 3.73
C HIS A 145 25.83 4.96 2.41
N VAL A 146 25.36 5.56 1.33
CA VAL A 146 25.90 5.41 -0.02
C VAL A 146 26.39 6.76 -0.52
#